data_3e61c09d6a4e9501f7460168cfe4b2b6
#
_entry.id   3e61c09d6a4e9501f7460168cfe4b2b6
#
_cell.length_a   1.000
_cell.length_b   1.000
_cell.length_c   1.000
_cell.angle_alpha   90.00
_cell.angle_beta   90.00
_cell.angle_gamma   90.00
#
_symmetry.space_group_name_H-M   'P 1'
#
loop_
_entity.id
_entity.type
_entity.pdbx_description
1 polymer ?
#
loop_
_entity_poly.entity_id
_entity_poly.type
_entity_poly.pdbx_seq_one_letter_code
_entity_poly.pdbx_strand_id
1 'polypeptide(L)'
;MLSKDKSLVSRRGLLAGSISVAAALASGADASGRNQKRQARTKRRSRVPIGLQLYSVRKECERDLPGVIAAVAKMGYKGVEFAGYYNRSAKELRKMLDDKGLVCCGTHTGLDTLLGDNLAYTIEFNKTLGNKYLVVPGLPGKYTRSHQAWLDTAKLFNELAKKVKPHEMLVGYHNHSSEFKAMDGELPWDTFYSNTKNDVIMQLDVGNAIGGGVDPLPYLYKYPDRAITVHVKEHSKTNPKALIGEGDVNWKAFFALCKAVGSTEWYIVEYESDAYPPLESVERCLKNLRRLKLV
;
A
#
# COMPACT_ATOMS: atom_id res chain seq x y z
N MET A 1 32.45 15.65 -59.00
CA MET A 1 33.55 16.41 -58.39
C MET A 1 33.47 16.05 -56.90
N LEU A 2 34.19 15.04 -56.46
CA LEU A 2 35.54 15.03 -55.89
C LEU A 2 35.73 16.13 -54.82
N SER A 3 35.95 15.86 -53.57
CA SER A 3 37.17 15.25 -53.03
C SER A 3 36.96 14.72 -51.62
N LYS A 4 37.57 13.56 -51.37
CA LYS A 4 37.94 12.94 -50.11
C LYS A 4 38.99 13.82 -49.39
N ASP A 5 39.06 13.75 -48.05
CA ASP A 5 40.35 13.44 -47.44
C ASP A 5 40.20 12.76 -46.05
N LYS A 6 41.04 11.76 -45.89
CA LYS A 6 41.31 10.94 -44.69
C LYS A 6 42.65 11.38 -44.09
N SER A 7 42.80 11.35 -42.79
CA SER A 7 44.06 10.94 -42.10
C SER A 7 43.80 10.79 -40.61
N LEU A 8 43.90 9.60 -40.05
CA LEU A 8 45.02 8.77 -39.62
C LEU A 8 45.64 9.25 -38.27
N VAL A 9 45.25 8.49 -37.27
CA VAL A 9 45.99 7.84 -36.16
C VAL A 9 47.41 8.34 -35.81
N SER A 10 47.66 8.59 -34.53
CA SER A 10 48.96 8.28 -33.92
C SER A 10 48.81 7.95 -32.42
N ARG A 11 49.49 6.84 -32.07
CA ARG A 11 49.65 6.27 -30.72
C ARG A 11 50.90 6.87 -30.05
N ARG A 12 50.91 6.72 -28.72
CA ARG A 12 52.05 6.64 -27.77
C ARG A 12 52.38 7.89 -26.94
N GLY A 13 52.39 7.62 -25.66
CA GLY A 13 53.06 8.41 -24.62
C GLY A 13 52.73 7.91 -23.20
N LEU A 14 53.38 6.82 -22.79
CA LEU A 14 53.53 6.46 -21.35
C LEU A 14 54.43 7.48 -20.68
N LEU A 15 53.99 8.03 -19.55
CA LEU A 15 54.89 8.55 -18.53
C LEU A 15 54.34 8.21 -17.13
N ALA A 16 55.12 7.43 -16.42
CA ALA A 16 54.97 7.10 -15.03
C ALA A 16 55.28 8.34 -14.17
N GLY A 17 54.41 8.67 -13.26
CA GLY A 17 54.60 9.67 -12.23
C GLY A 17 54.27 9.12 -10.85
N SER A 18 55.30 8.79 -10.09
CA SER A 18 55.23 8.39 -8.69
C SER A 18 54.76 9.56 -7.85
N ILE A 19 53.68 9.39 -7.07
CA ILE A 19 53.27 10.35 -6.06
C ILE A 19 53.23 9.64 -4.70
N SER A 20 54.01 10.20 -3.81
CA SER A 20 54.26 9.82 -2.46
C SER A 20 53.03 9.78 -1.56
N VAL A 21 52.97 8.75 -0.70
CA VAL A 21 52.02 8.60 0.38
C VAL A 21 52.30 9.63 1.46
N ALA A 22 51.44 10.57 1.71
CA ALA A 22 51.38 11.34 2.94
C ALA A 22 50.25 10.81 3.80
N ALA A 23 50.59 10.12 4.88
CA ALA A 23 49.65 9.69 5.90
C ALA A 23 49.19 10.90 6.72
N ALA A 24 47.91 11.24 6.66
CA ALA A 24 47.29 12.14 7.62
C ALA A 24 46.38 11.32 8.53
N LEU A 25 46.81 11.15 9.75
CA LEU A 25 46.02 10.71 10.89
C LEU A 25 44.95 11.78 11.18
N ALA A 26 43.67 11.52 10.87
CA ALA A 26 42.57 12.31 11.36
C ALA A 26 41.56 11.38 12.01
N SER A 27 41.55 11.45 13.35
CA SER A 27 40.45 11.30 14.32
C SER A 27 39.30 10.35 13.98
N GLY A 28 39.27 9.25 14.71
CA GLY A 28 38.13 8.36 14.86
C GLY A 28 36.96 9.03 15.60
N ALA A 29 35.99 9.45 14.86
CA ALA A 29 34.63 9.72 15.31
C ALA A 29 33.73 9.71 14.09
N ASP A 30 33.21 8.60 13.72
CA ASP A 30 31.88 8.42 13.04
C ASP A 30 31.60 6.98 12.53
N ALA A 31 32.40 5.99 12.93
CA ALA A 31 32.15 4.61 12.51
C ALA A 31 31.07 3.90 13.35
N SER A 32 30.80 4.37 14.58
CA SER A 32 29.83 3.72 15.47
C SER A 32 28.37 4.03 15.13
N GLY A 33 28.10 5.23 14.64
CA GLY A 33 26.73 5.65 14.28
C GLY A 33 26.19 5.00 13.00
N ARG A 34 27.09 4.71 12.04
CA ARG A 34 26.71 4.01 10.80
C ARG A 34 26.52 2.51 11.01
N ASN A 35 27.26 1.90 11.91
CA ASN A 35 27.10 0.48 12.25
C ASN A 35 25.83 0.22 13.07
N GLN A 36 25.43 1.10 13.97
CA GLN A 36 24.18 0.94 14.71
C GLN A 36 22.94 1.09 13.81
N LYS A 37 22.94 2.01 12.85
CA LYS A 37 21.86 2.12 11.84
C LYS A 37 21.83 0.94 10.86
N ARG A 38 22.98 0.31 10.60
CA ARG A 38 23.07 -0.88 9.74
C ARG A 38 22.69 -2.16 10.49
N GLN A 39 22.98 -2.26 11.78
CA GLN A 39 22.57 -3.39 12.64
C GLN A 39 21.10 -3.36 13.01
N ALA A 40 20.46 -2.19 13.12
CA ALA A 40 19.00 -2.08 13.27
C ALA A 40 18.23 -2.56 12.03
N ARG A 41 18.87 -2.65 10.87
CA ARG A 41 18.28 -3.09 9.59
C ARG A 41 18.35 -4.61 9.36
N THR A 42 19.07 -5.36 10.18
CA THR A 42 19.17 -6.83 10.07
C THR A 42 18.29 -7.61 11.05
N LYS A 43 17.33 -6.98 11.73
CA LYS A 43 16.20 -7.71 12.28
C LYS A 43 15.54 -8.45 11.12
N ARG A 44 15.65 -9.77 11.09
CA ARG A 44 14.95 -10.71 10.21
C ARG A 44 13.53 -10.16 10.02
N ARG A 45 13.26 -9.52 8.88
CA ARG A 45 11.93 -8.96 8.59
C ARG A 45 10.97 -10.14 8.71
N SER A 46 10.16 -10.15 9.75
CA SER A 46 9.05 -11.09 9.88
C SER A 46 8.24 -11.03 8.59
N ARG A 47 7.64 -12.15 8.20
CA ARG A 47 6.73 -12.16 7.04
C ARG A 47 5.68 -11.09 7.26
N VAL A 48 5.38 -10.31 6.22
CA VAL A 48 4.30 -9.33 6.27
C VAL A 48 2.99 -10.06 6.52
N PRO A 49 2.20 -9.70 7.54
CA PRO A 49 0.96 -10.37 7.87
C PRO A 49 -0.11 -10.13 6.80
N ILE A 50 -1.07 -11.07 6.73
CA ILE A 50 -2.20 -11.00 5.80
C ILE A 50 -3.44 -10.61 6.57
N GLY A 51 -4.09 -9.53 6.12
CA GLY A 51 -5.41 -9.08 6.54
C GLY A 51 -6.49 -9.44 5.52
N LEU A 52 -7.74 -9.28 5.94
CA LEU A 52 -8.92 -9.38 5.07
C LEU A 52 -9.67 -8.05 5.07
N GLN A 53 -9.96 -7.50 3.87
CA GLN A 53 -10.93 -6.43 3.73
C GLN A 53 -12.34 -6.98 3.91
N LEU A 54 -13.04 -6.50 4.94
CA LEU A 54 -14.37 -7.03 5.31
C LEU A 54 -15.47 -6.69 4.30
N TYR A 55 -15.22 -5.78 3.37
CA TYR A 55 -16.14 -5.53 2.25
C TYR A 55 -16.35 -6.79 1.40
N SER A 56 -15.36 -7.66 1.32
CA SER A 56 -15.44 -8.97 0.67
C SER A 56 -16.53 -9.88 1.23
N VAL A 57 -16.87 -9.70 2.50
CA VAL A 57 -17.86 -10.50 3.25
C VAL A 57 -18.89 -9.61 3.96
N ARG A 58 -19.17 -8.42 3.37
CA ARG A 58 -20.01 -7.38 3.98
C ARG A 58 -21.40 -7.83 4.37
N LYS A 59 -22.04 -8.63 3.53
CA LYS A 59 -23.40 -9.15 3.79
C LYS A 59 -23.42 -10.15 4.96
N GLU A 60 -22.35 -10.93 5.11
CA GLU A 60 -22.14 -11.83 6.22
C GLU A 60 -21.89 -11.03 7.51
N CYS A 61 -21.07 -9.96 7.42
CA CYS A 61 -20.83 -9.07 8.55
C CYS A 61 -22.09 -8.33 9.02
N GLU A 62 -22.97 -7.92 8.12
CA GLU A 62 -24.26 -7.29 8.46
C GLU A 62 -25.16 -8.25 9.25
N ARG A 63 -25.12 -9.56 8.93
CA ARG A 63 -25.94 -10.59 9.58
C ARG A 63 -25.33 -11.06 10.89
N ASP A 64 -24.02 -11.36 10.90
CA ASP A 64 -23.31 -11.94 12.07
C ASP A 64 -21.82 -11.54 12.05
N LEU A 65 -21.52 -10.31 12.43
CA LEU A 65 -20.13 -9.84 12.53
C LEU A 65 -19.27 -10.72 13.48
N PRO A 66 -19.71 -11.10 14.69
CA PRO A 66 -18.92 -11.95 15.57
C PRO A 66 -18.57 -13.31 14.96
N GLY A 67 -19.51 -13.94 14.27
CA GLY A 67 -19.29 -15.21 13.56
C GLY A 67 -18.30 -15.06 12.41
N VAL A 68 -18.39 -13.97 11.64
CA VAL A 68 -17.41 -13.65 10.56
C VAL A 68 -16.02 -13.46 11.14
N ILE A 69 -15.86 -12.66 12.20
CA ILE A 69 -14.55 -12.43 12.85
C ILE A 69 -13.95 -13.75 13.36
N ALA A 70 -14.77 -14.63 13.96
CA ALA A 70 -14.33 -15.94 14.38
C ALA A 70 -13.89 -16.83 13.20
N ALA A 71 -14.64 -16.83 12.09
CA ALA A 71 -14.30 -17.58 10.89
C ALA A 71 -12.99 -17.07 10.26
N VAL A 72 -12.80 -15.77 10.14
CA VAL A 72 -11.58 -15.13 9.60
C VAL A 72 -10.36 -15.50 10.43
N ALA A 73 -10.47 -15.48 11.76
CA ALA A 73 -9.41 -15.92 12.65
C ALA A 73 -9.08 -17.40 12.46
N LYS A 74 -10.11 -18.28 12.37
CA LYS A 74 -9.95 -19.71 12.13
C LYS A 74 -9.26 -20.02 10.79
N MET A 75 -9.54 -19.28 9.75
CA MET A 75 -8.85 -19.38 8.45
C MET A 75 -7.36 -19.06 8.58
N GLY A 76 -6.99 -18.22 9.55
CA GLY A 76 -5.62 -17.87 9.89
C GLY A 76 -5.16 -16.53 9.33
N TYR A 77 -6.07 -15.64 8.95
CA TYR A 77 -5.79 -14.21 8.78
C TYR A 77 -5.23 -13.63 10.08
N LYS A 78 -4.49 -12.55 10.00
CA LYS A 78 -3.85 -11.89 11.16
C LYS A 78 -4.51 -10.57 11.52
N GLY A 79 -5.30 -10.02 10.62
CA GLY A 79 -6.03 -8.78 10.82
C GLY A 79 -7.23 -8.67 9.91
N VAL A 80 -8.03 -7.65 10.18
CA VAL A 80 -9.14 -7.23 9.32
C VAL A 80 -9.03 -5.74 9.04
N GLU A 81 -9.42 -5.35 7.84
CA GLU A 81 -9.69 -3.97 7.48
C GLU A 81 -11.20 -3.75 7.46
N PHE A 82 -11.68 -2.79 8.23
CA PHE A 82 -13.10 -2.52 8.32
C PHE A 82 -13.58 -1.66 7.14
N ALA A 83 -14.75 -2.02 6.57
CA ALA A 83 -15.50 -1.22 5.61
C ALA A 83 -16.83 -0.77 6.24
N GLY A 84 -16.73 0.06 7.29
CA GLY A 84 -17.84 0.40 8.17
C GLY A 84 -17.78 -0.39 9.48
N TYR A 85 -18.51 0.10 10.48
CA TYR A 85 -18.39 -0.41 11.86
C TYR A 85 -19.63 -1.21 12.33
N TYR A 86 -20.60 -1.47 11.45
CA TYR A 86 -21.76 -2.34 11.71
C TYR A 86 -22.53 -1.96 12.99
N ASN A 87 -22.70 -0.66 13.25
CA ASN A 87 -23.34 -0.11 14.45
C ASN A 87 -22.72 -0.59 15.78
N ARG A 88 -21.42 -0.87 15.78
CA ARG A 88 -20.66 -1.27 16.96
C ARG A 88 -19.76 -0.15 17.44
N SER A 89 -19.60 -0.04 18.75
CA SER A 89 -18.60 0.86 19.33
C SER A 89 -17.16 0.36 19.09
N ALA A 90 -16.20 1.26 19.13
CA ALA A 90 -14.78 0.90 18.99
C ALA A 90 -14.33 -0.13 20.06
N LYS A 91 -14.87 -0.04 21.29
CA LYS A 91 -14.55 -0.97 22.38
C LYS A 91 -15.08 -2.38 22.09
N GLU A 92 -16.30 -2.51 21.55
CA GLU A 92 -16.88 -3.80 21.17
C GLU A 92 -16.07 -4.43 20.03
N LEU A 93 -15.73 -3.66 18.98
CA LEU A 93 -14.93 -4.14 17.86
C LEU A 93 -13.53 -4.55 18.32
N ARG A 94 -12.88 -3.74 19.16
CA ARG A 94 -11.57 -4.05 19.73
C ARG A 94 -11.62 -5.37 20.50
N LYS A 95 -12.61 -5.54 21.39
CA LYS A 95 -12.78 -6.77 22.15
C LYS A 95 -13.01 -7.99 21.25
N MET A 96 -13.84 -7.87 20.21
CA MET A 96 -14.06 -8.97 19.26
C MET A 96 -12.76 -9.44 18.59
N LEU A 97 -11.89 -8.46 18.21
CA LEU A 97 -10.60 -8.78 17.60
C LEU A 97 -9.64 -9.43 18.61
N ASP A 98 -9.52 -8.86 19.80
CA ASP A 98 -8.64 -9.36 20.87
C ASP A 98 -9.01 -10.79 21.27
N ASP A 99 -10.31 -11.09 21.46
CA ASP A 99 -10.81 -12.44 21.80
C ASP A 99 -10.46 -13.50 20.74
N LYS A 100 -10.11 -13.09 19.53
CA LYS A 100 -9.76 -13.98 18.40
C LYS A 100 -8.29 -13.86 17.96
N GLY A 101 -7.50 -13.03 18.62
CA GLY A 101 -6.11 -12.79 18.29
C GLY A 101 -5.92 -12.12 16.92
N LEU A 102 -6.90 -11.32 16.49
CA LEU A 102 -6.84 -10.47 15.31
C LEU A 102 -6.51 -9.04 15.69
N VAL A 103 -6.02 -8.26 14.72
CA VAL A 103 -5.85 -6.82 14.87
C VAL A 103 -6.61 -6.06 13.77
N CYS A 104 -6.91 -4.79 14.02
CA CYS A 104 -7.37 -3.90 12.98
C CYS A 104 -6.16 -3.48 12.14
N CYS A 105 -6.11 -3.89 10.87
CA CYS A 105 -5.02 -3.58 9.95
C CYS A 105 -5.34 -2.42 9.00
N GLY A 106 -6.46 -1.77 9.17
CA GLY A 106 -6.92 -0.63 8.42
C GLY A 106 -8.41 -0.38 8.59
N THR A 107 -8.84 0.81 8.20
CA THR A 107 -10.26 1.11 8.03
C THR A 107 -10.48 1.89 6.74
N HIS A 108 -11.44 1.44 5.94
CA HIS A 108 -12.00 2.27 4.89
C HIS A 108 -12.89 3.34 5.52
N THR A 109 -12.39 4.57 5.51
CA THR A 109 -12.93 5.71 6.25
C THR A 109 -13.46 6.73 5.26
N GLY A 110 -14.72 7.13 5.38
CA GLY A 110 -15.31 8.16 4.53
C GLY A 110 -14.61 9.51 4.72
N LEU A 111 -14.36 10.25 3.62
CA LEU A 111 -13.68 11.54 3.70
C LEU A 111 -14.41 12.52 4.61
N ASP A 112 -15.74 12.50 4.64
CA ASP A 112 -16.59 13.34 5.49
C ASP A 112 -16.30 13.17 6.98
N THR A 113 -15.92 11.97 7.40
CA THR A 113 -15.58 11.69 8.81
C THR A 113 -14.17 12.19 9.19
N LEU A 114 -13.37 12.57 8.20
CA LEU A 114 -12.04 13.16 8.40
C LEU A 114 -12.05 14.70 8.35
N LEU A 115 -13.22 15.32 8.14
CA LEU A 115 -13.36 16.75 7.96
C LEU A 115 -14.02 17.41 9.19
N GLY A 116 -13.63 18.69 9.46
CA GLY A 116 -14.20 19.48 10.51
C GLY A 116 -14.10 18.79 11.88
N ASP A 117 -15.18 18.89 12.66
CA ASP A 117 -15.26 18.35 14.01
C ASP A 117 -15.32 16.81 14.07
N ASN A 118 -15.69 16.16 12.95
CA ASN A 118 -15.76 14.70 12.87
C ASN A 118 -14.38 14.05 13.01
N LEU A 119 -13.30 14.75 12.63
CA LEU A 119 -11.94 14.21 12.67
C LEU A 119 -11.54 13.78 14.10
N ALA A 120 -11.87 14.57 15.10
CA ALA A 120 -11.54 14.26 16.50
C ALA A 120 -12.21 12.94 16.94
N TYR A 121 -13.48 12.76 16.63
CA TYR A 121 -14.21 11.53 16.90
C TYR A 121 -13.59 10.33 16.15
N THR A 122 -13.28 10.50 14.87
CA THR A 122 -12.67 9.44 14.03
C THR A 122 -11.31 9.00 14.59
N ILE A 123 -10.49 9.95 15.05
CA ILE A 123 -9.20 9.65 15.69
C ILE A 123 -9.40 8.83 16.97
N GLU A 124 -10.25 9.27 17.89
CA GLU A 124 -10.47 8.57 19.16
C GLU A 124 -11.11 7.19 18.98
N PHE A 125 -12.03 7.06 18.01
CA PHE A 125 -12.61 5.78 17.64
C PHE A 125 -11.51 4.80 17.16
N ASN A 126 -10.69 5.22 16.20
CA ASN A 126 -9.66 4.38 15.61
C ASN A 126 -8.51 4.09 16.59
N LYS A 127 -8.17 5.03 17.47
CA LYS A 127 -7.24 4.81 18.58
C LYS A 127 -7.73 3.70 19.52
N THR A 128 -9.00 3.76 19.93
CA THR A 128 -9.64 2.74 20.78
C THR A 128 -9.67 1.38 20.08
N LEU A 129 -9.97 1.37 18.78
CA LEU A 129 -9.97 0.17 17.94
C LEU A 129 -8.55 -0.41 17.74
N GLY A 130 -7.50 0.40 17.94
CA GLY A 130 -6.11 0.03 17.71
C GLY A 130 -5.69 0.11 16.24
N ASN A 131 -6.42 0.90 15.44
CA ASN A 131 -6.10 1.16 14.05
C ASN A 131 -5.12 2.31 13.88
N LYS A 132 -4.23 2.19 12.90
CA LYS A 132 -3.28 3.25 12.49
C LYS A 132 -3.55 3.82 11.11
N TYR A 133 -4.33 3.14 10.28
CA TYR A 133 -4.44 3.44 8.85
C TYR A 133 -5.87 3.85 8.51
N LEU A 134 -6.03 5.15 8.24
CA LEU A 134 -7.29 5.76 7.82
C LEU A 134 -7.27 5.88 6.29
N VAL A 135 -7.85 4.92 5.59
CA VAL A 135 -7.82 4.88 4.13
C VAL A 135 -9.16 5.32 3.56
N VAL A 136 -9.15 6.34 2.71
CA VAL A 136 -10.34 6.79 2.01
C VAL A 136 -10.54 5.91 0.78
N PRO A 137 -11.64 5.13 0.70
CA PRO A 137 -11.84 4.19 -0.41
C PRO A 137 -12.44 4.82 -1.66
N GLY A 138 -12.93 6.05 -1.55
CA GLY A 138 -13.56 6.76 -2.66
C GLY A 138 -13.90 8.19 -2.29
N LEU A 139 -14.06 9.01 -3.29
CA LEU A 139 -14.26 10.45 -3.15
C LEU A 139 -15.51 10.91 -3.91
N PRO A 140 -16.33 11.79 -3.32
CA PRO A 140 -17.40 12.45 -4.06
C PRO A 140 -16.87 13.23 -5.27
N GLY A 141 -17.66 13.32 -6.34
CA GLY A 141 -17.26 13.93 -7.61
C GLY A 141 -16.70 15.35 -7.51
N LYS A 142 -17.11 16.15 -6.50
CA LYS A 142 -16.53 17.48 -6.28
C LYS A 142 -15.01 17.47 -6.05
N TYR A 143 -14.44 16.34 -5.59
CA TYR A 143 -13.02 16.15 -5.33
C TYR A 143 -12.26 15.50 -6.50
N THR A 144 -12.97 14.98 -7.52
CA THR A 144 -12.38 14.11 -8.56
C THR A 144 -12.74 14.51 -9.98
N ARG A 145 -13.68 15.46 -10.18
CA ARG A 145 -14.27 15.78 -11.49
C ARG A 145 -13.35 16.51 -12.47
N SER A 146 -12.19 16.99 -12.05
CA SER A 146 -11.22 17.70 -12.88
C SER A 146 -9.81 17.52 -12.35
N HIS A 147 -8.81 17.76 -13.19
CA HIS A 147 -7.40 17.77 -12.78
C HIS A 147 -7.17 18.73 -11.58
N GLN A 148 -7.76 19.95 -11.63
CA GLN A 148 -7.65 20.91 -10.52
C GLN A 148 -8.28 20.36 -9.24
N ALA A 149 -9.40 19.64 -9.32
CA ALA A 149 -10.03 19.03 -8.15
C ALA A 149 -9.10 17.97 -7.51
N TRP A 150 -8.36 17.21 -8.30
CA TRP A 150 -7.36 16.26 -7.79
C TRP A 150 -6.16 16.95 -7.14
N LEU A 151 -5.68 18.07 -7.68
CA LEU A 151 -4.64 18.87 -7.05
C LEU A 151 -5.08 19.43 -5.70
N ASP A 152 -6.31 19.93 -5.61
CA ASP A 152 -6.86 20.45 -4.36
C ASP A 152 -7.13 19.33 -3.36
N THR A 153 -7.52 18.15 -3.82
CA THR A 153 -7.65 16.95 -3.00
C THR A 153 -6.31 16.49 -2.45
N ALA A 154 -5.23 16.54 -3.25
CA ALA A 154 -3.88 16.24 -2.77
C ALA A 154 -3.45 17.20 -1.64
N LYS A 155 -3.73 18.50 -1.76
CA LYS A 155 -3.48 19.49 -0.69
C LYS A 155 -4.28 19.13 0.57
N LEU A 156 -5.55 18.77 0.43
CA LEU A 156 -6.41 18.37 1.53
C LEU A 156 -5.82 17.16 2.28
N PHE A 157 -5.38 16.12 1.56
CA PHE A 157 -4.77 14.95 2.19
C PHE A 157 -3.45 15.26 2.89
N ASN A 158 -2.66 16.20 2.37
CA ASN A 158 -1.46 16.69 3.06
C ASN A 158 -1.80 17.35 4.41
N GLU A 159 -2.89 18.12 4.48
CA GLU A 159 -3.34 18.73 5.74
C GLU A 159 -3.93 17.68 6.70
N LEU A 160 -4.68 16.68 6.18
CA LEU A 160 -5.16 15.57 7.00
C LEU A 160 -4.00 14.76 7.58
N ALA A 161 -2.99 14.45 6.78
CA ALA A 161 -1.80 13.74 7.26
C ALA A 161 -1.11 14.48 8.41
N LYS A 162 -0.95 15.80 8.34
CA LYS A 162 -0.42 16.60 9.44
C LYS A 162 -1.26 16.49 10.71
N LYS A 163 -2.60 16.46 10.57
CA LYS A 163 -3.53 16.41 11.71
C LYS A 163 -3.54 15.05 12.40
N VAL A 164 -3.45 13.95 11.65
CA VAL A 164 -3.49 12.60 12.23
C VAL A 164 -2.13 12.11 12.74
N LYS A 165 -1.03 12.65 12.24
CA LYS A 165 0.35 12.27 12.61
C LYS A 165 0.66 12.34 14.12
N PRO A 166 0.24 13.36 14.89
CA PRO A 166 0.44 13.41 16.34
C PRO A 166 -0.23 12.26 17.11
N HIS A 167 -1.19 11.59 16.48
CA HIS A 167 -1.91 10.44 17.03
C HIS A 167 -1.33 9.10 16.55
N GLU A 168 -0.14 9.12 15.94
CA GLU A 168 0.53 7.93 15.36
C GLU A 168 -0.30 7.24 14.27
N MET A 169 -1.15 8.01 13.59
CA MET A 169 -1.99 7.55 12.49
C MET A 169 -1.48 8.06 11.14
N LEU A 170 -1.82 7.32 10.10
CA LEU A 170 -1.57 7.66 8.71
C LEU A 170 -2.90 7.74 7.96
N VAL A 171 -3.00 8.69 7.06
CA VAL A 171 -4.13 8.79 6.13
C VAL A 171 -3.68 8.45 4.73
N GLY A 172 -4.55 7.81 3.95
CA GLY A 172 -4.25 7.44 2.58
C GLY A 172 -5.48 7.32 1.70
N TYR A 173 -5.22 6.94 0.46
CA TYR A 173 -6.24 6.77 -0.56
C TYR A 173 -6.09 5.40 -1.21
N HIS A 174 -7.24 4.73 -1.43
CA HIS A 174 -7.35 3.45 -2.13
C HIS A 174 -7.88 3.68 -3.54
N ASN A 175 -7.25 3.06 -4.54
CA ASN A 175 -7.66 3.20 -5.92
C ASN A 175 -8.78 2.24 -6.33
N HIS A 176 -9.59 2.74 -7.26
CA HIS A 176 -10.39 1.94 -8.18
C HIS A 176 -9.79 2.02 -9.59
N SER A 177 -10.53 1.56 -10.60
CA SER A 177 -10.07 1.62 -12.00
C SER A 177 -10.17 3.03 -12.60
N SER A 178 -10.98 3.90 -12.02
CA SER A 178 -11.21 5.27 -12.50
C SER A 178 -9.99 6.17 -12.39
N GLU A 179 -9.17 5.99 -11.37
CA GLU A 179 -7.96 6.79 -11.12
C GLU A 179 -6.86 6.55 -12.17
N PHE A 180 -7.01 5.49 -12.96
CA PHE A 180 -6.10 5.12 -14.05
C PHE A 180 -6.68 5.42 -15.45
N LYS A 181 -7.74 6.21 -15.53
CA LYS A 181 -8.26 6.77 -16.77
C LYS A 181 -7.79 8.21 -16.89
N ALA A 182 -7.05 8.52 -17.98
CA ALA A 182 -6.47 9.85 -18.17
C ALA A 182 -7.53 10.96 -18.13
N MET A 183 -7.20 12.04 -17.44
CA MET A 183 -7.94 13.28 -17.35
C MET A 183 -6.97 14.41 -17.69
N ASP A 184 -7.28 15.20 -18.72
CA ASP A 184 -6.41 16.28 -19.22
C ASP A 184 -4.96 15.84 -19.51
N GLY A 185 -4.79 14.57 -19.97
CA GLY A 185 -3.48 14.00 -20.34
C GLY A 185 -2.70 13.36 -19.20
N GLU A 186 -3.16 13.46 -17.95
CA GLU A 186 -2.55 12.81 -16.80
C GLU A 186 -3.48 11.77 -16.15
N LEU A 187 -2.91 10.81 -15.43
CA LEU A 187 -3.69 9.89 -14.63
C LEU A 187 -4.02 10.56 -13.28
N PRO A 188 -5.29 10.58 -12.85
CA PRO A 188 -5.69 11.07 -11.53
C PRO A 188 -4.85 10.51 -10.37
N TRP A 189 -4.49 9.24 -10.45
CA TRP A 189 -3.58 8.60 -9.50
C TRP A 189 -2.23 9.31 -9.40
N ASP A 190 -1.64 9.62 -10.55
CA ASP A 190 -0.36 10.33 -10.60
C ASP A 190 -0.49 11.78 -10.16
N THR A 191 -1.54 12.49 -10.62
CA THR A 191 -1.82 13.85 -10.18
C THR A 191 -1.93 13.92 -8.66
N PHE A 192 -2.61 12.95 -8.03
CA PHE A 192 -2.76 12.92 -6.59
C PHE A 192 -1.43 12.61 -5.88
N TYR A 193 -0.78 11.48 -6.21
CA TYR A 193 0.41 11.04 -5.47
C TYR A 193 1.67 11.87 -5.72
N SER A 194 1.81 12.50 -6.89
CA SER A 194 2.91 13.44 -7.16
C SER A 194 2.77 14.75 -6.38
N ASN A 195 1.56 15.11 -5.96
CA ASN A 195 1.27 16.33 -5.21
C ASN A 195 1.00 16.08 -3.72
N THR A 196 1.11 14.83 -3.25
CA THR A 196 1.02 14.51 -1.82
C THR A 196 2.39 14.19 -1.24
N LYS A 197 2.55 14.45 0.08
CA LYS A 197 3.75 14.13 0.85
C LYS A 197 3.81 12.63 1.18
N ASN A 198 4.98 12.15 1.56
CA ASN A 198 5.18 10.74 1.93
C ASN A 198 4.37 10.28 3.15
N ASP A 199 3.87 11.22 3.95
CA ASP A 199 2.97 10.94 5.09
C ASP A 199 1.56 10.52 4.65
N VAL A 200 1.20 10.72 3.36
CA VAL A 200 -0.04 10.21 2.76
C VAL A 200 0.25 8.84 2.18
N ILE A 201 -0.27 7.79 2.79
CA ILE A 201 0.02 6.41 2.36
C ILE A 201 -0.76 6.04 1.10
N MET A 202 -0.18 5.13 0.33
CA MET A 202 -0.72 4.61 -0.91
C MET A 202 -1.26 3.20 -0.67
N GLN A 203 -2.59 3.05 -0.57
CA GLN A 203 -3.18 1.72 -0.58
C GLN A 203 -3.45 1.30 -2.03
N LEU A 204 -2.43 0.73 -2.65
CA LEU A 204 -2.54 0.26 -4.03
C LEU A 204 -3.34 -1.05 -4.09
N ASP A 205 -4.49 -1.02 -4.78
CA ASP A 205 -5.23 -2.20 -5.18
C ASP A 205 -4.76 -2.66 -6.57
N VAL A 206 -4.18 -3.86 -6.60
CA VAL A 206 -3.56 -4.43 -7.80
C VAL A 206 -4.59 -4.75 -8.87
N GLY A 207 -5.68 -5.41 -8.49
CA GLY A 207 -6.73 -5.82 -9.42
C GLY A 207 -7.44 -4.64 -10.05
N ASN A 208 -7.75 -3.61 -9.25
CA ASN A 208 -8.38 -2.38 -9.74
C ASN A 208 -7.45 -1.61 -10.67
N ALA A 209 -6.13 -1.54 -10.38
CA ALA A 209 -5.17 -0.87 -11.24
C ALA A 209 -5.08 -1.55 -12.62
N ILE A 210 -4.96 -2.88 -12.66
CA ILE A 210 -4.95 -3.65 -13.92
C ILE A 210 -6.29 -3.50 -14.65
N GLY A 211 -7.41 -3.53 -13.93
CA GLY A 211 -8.73 -3.26 -14.48
C GLY A 211 -8.89 -1.83 -15.04
N GLY A 212 -8.11 -0.88 -14.54
CA GLY A 212 -7.96 0.47 -15.08
C GLY A 212 -7.06 0.56 -16.32
N GLY A 213 -6.39 -0.54 -16.70
CA GLY A 213 -5.55 -0.63 -17.88
C GLY A 213 -4.07 -0.36 -17.65
N VAL A 214 -3.60 -0.34 -16.40
CA VAL A 214 -2.18 -0.06 -16.08
C VAL A 214 -1.51 -1.23 -15.39
N ASP A 215 -0.17 -1.32 -15.52
CA ASP A 215 0.65 -2.18 -14.69
C ASP A 215 0.85 -1.50 -13.31
N PRO A 216 0.49 -2.14 -12.19
CA PRO A 216 0.66 -1.57 -10.85
C PRO A 216 2.12 -1.50 -10.38
N LEU A 217 3.02 -2.30 -10.94
CA LEU A 217 4.40 -2.43 -10.45
C LEU A 217 5.21 -1.12 -10.54
N PRO A 218 5.15 -0.32 -11.61
CA PRO A 218 5.87 0.95 -11.70
C PRO A 218 5.51 1.94 -10.60
N TYR A 219 4.29 1.91 -10.05
CA TYR A 219 3.86 2.85 -9.00
C TYR A 219 4.56 2.61 -7.67
N LEU A 220 4.97 1.36 -7.36
CA LEU A 220 5.76 1.05 -6.18
C LEU A 220 7.16 1.69 -6.24
N TYR A 221 7.76 1.76 -7.45
CA TYR A 221 9.03 2.47 -7.67
C TYR A 221 8.85 3.99 -7.70
N LYS A 222 7.78 4.46 -8.32
CA LYS A 222 7.49 5.89 -8.47
C LYS A 222 7.20 6.56 -7.12
N TYR A 223 6.54 5.83 -6.22
CA TYR A 223 6.15 6.31 -4.89
C TYR A 223 6.69 5.38 -3.79
N PRO A 224 8.02 5.34 -3.60
CA PRO A 224 8.65 4.43 -2.64
C PRO A 224 8.23 4.75 -1.21
N ASP A 225 8.25 3.71 -0.37
CA ASP A 225 7.94 3.78 1.07
C ASP A 225 6.50 4.24 1.42
N ARG A 226 5.58 4.24 0.43
CA ARG A 226 4.20 4.69 0.63
C ARG A 226 3.16 3.58 0.58
N ALA A 227 3.51 2.39 0.05
CA ALA A 227 2.61 1.24 -0.06
C ALA A 227 2.54 0.46 1.26
N ILE A 228 2.22 1.17 2.36
CA ILE A 228 2.23 0.63 3.73
C ILE A 228 1.19 -0.48 3.89
N THR A 229 0.00 -0.28 3.34
CA THR A 229 -1.02 -1.31 3.18
C THR A 229 -1.32 -1.46 1.69
N VAL A 230 -1.49 -2.69 1.21
CA VAL A 230 -1.82 -2.95 -0.21
C VAL A 230 -2.95 -3.96 -0.31
N HIS A 231 -3.83 -3.75 -1.28
CA HIS A 231 -4.90 -4.70 -1.57
C HIS A 231 -4.42 -5.77 -2.56
N VAL A 232 -4.51 -7.01 -2.09
CA VAL A 232 -4.21 -8.22 -2.86
C VAL A 232 -5.54 -8.70 -3.46
N LYS A 233 -5.85 -8.15 -4.64
CA LYS A 233 -7.05 -8.42 -5.42
C LYS A 233 -6.65 -8.98 -6.77
N GLU A 234 -7.24 -10.10 -7.17
CA GLU A 234 -6.92 -10.72 -8.45
C GLU A 234 -7.53 -9.93 -9.62
N HIS A 235 -6.89 -10.05 -10.75
CA HIS A 235 -7.43 -9.65 -12.04
C HIS A 235 -7.22 -10.74 -13.06
N SER A 236 -8.22 -10.99 -13.90
CA SER A 236 -8.08 -11.88 -15.05
C SER A 236 -8.88 -11.34 -16.23
N LYS A 237 -8.25 -11.35 -17.40
CA LYS A 237 -8.90 -10.94 -18.65
C LYS A 237 -9.93 -11.96 -19.13
N THR A 238 -9.78 -13.22 -18.75
CA THR A 238 -10.60 -14.32 -19.25
C THR A 238 -11.55 -14.91 -18.20
N ASN A 239 -11.23 -14.73 -16.91
CA ASN A 239 -12.06 -15.26 -15.82
C ASN A 239 -12.29 -14.17 -14.75
N PRO A 240 -13.39 -13.39 -14.81
CA PRO A 240 -13.68 -12.34 -13.83
C PRO A 240 -13.94 -12.88 -12.41
N LYS A 241 -14.04 -14.20 -12.24
CA LYS A 241 -14.23 -14.87 -10.95
C LYS A 241 -12.95 -15.54 -10.44
N ALA A 242 -11.80 -15.30 -11.08
CA ALA A 242 -10.53 -15.87 -10.65
C ALA A 242 -10.22 -15.52 -9.19
N LEU A 243 -9.85 -16.53 -8.40
CA LEU A 243 -9.31 -16.32 -7.07
C LEU A 243 -7.83 -15.91 -7.18
N ILE A 244 -7.28 -15.36 -6.10
CA ILE A 244 -5.86 -14.96 -6.05
C ILE A 244 -4.96 -16.11 -6.53
N GLY A 245 -4.11 -15.82 -7.52
CA GLY A 245 -3.20 -16.79 -8.16
C GLY A 245 -3.80 -17.64 -9.26
N GLU A 246 -5.05 -17.35 -9.66
CA GLU A 246 -5.73 -18.02 -10.79
C GLU A 246 -5.92 -17.07 -12.00
N GLY A 247 -5.49 -15.83 -11.86
CA GLY A 247 -5.59 -14.79 -12.88
C GLY A 247 -4.25 -14.42 -13.51
N ASP A 248 -4.17 -13.16 -13.95
CA ASP A 248 -3.04 -12.66 -14.74
C ASP A 248 -2.03 -11.85 -13.90
N VAL A 249 -2.26 -11.68 -12.60
CA VAL A 249 -1.41 -10.85 -11.74
C VAL A 249 -0.06 -11.52 -11.49
N ASN A 250 1.03 -10.80 -11.73
CA ASN A 250 2.38 -11.28 -11.39
C ASN A 250 2.67 -11.07 -9.89
N TRP A 251 2.04 -11.91 -9.06
CA TRP A 251 2.17 -11.84 -7.60
C TRP A 251 3.60 -11.93 -7.11
N LYS A 252 4.45 -12.73 -7.76
CA LYS A 252 5.86 -12.88 -7.39
C LYS A 252 6.60 -11.54 -7.52
N ALA A 253 6.44 -10.84 -8.62
CA ALA A 253 7.05 -9.54 -8.84
C ALA A 253 6.47 -8.48 -7.88
N PHE A 254 5.14 -8.48 -7.70
CA PHE A 254 4.46 -7.54 -6.81
C PHE A 254 4.95 -7.64 -5.36
N PHE A 255 4.96 -8.84 -4.75
CA PHE A 255 5.44 -9.02 -3.37
C PHE A 255 6.94 -8.74 -3.23
N ALA A 256 7.74 -9.05 -4.26
CA ALA A 256 9.16 -8.72 -4.25
C ALA A 256 9.38 -7.20 -4.19
N LEU A 257 8.60 -6.42 -4.95
CA LEU A 257 8.66 -4.96 -4.92
C LEU A 257 8.12 -4.36 -3.64
N CYS A 258 6.98 -4.81 -3.14
CA CYS A 258 6.45 -4.39 -1.83
C CYS A 258 7.52 -4.56 -0.74
N LYS A 259 8.25 -5.66 -0.76
CA LYS A 259 9.33 -5.94 0.18
C LYS A 259 10.56 -5.05 -0.04
N ALA A 260 10.87 -4.72 -1.28
CA ALA A 260 12.08 -3.97 -1.65
C ALA A 260 11.92 -2.46 -1.42
N VAL A 261 10.78 -1.89 -1.85
CA VAL A 261 10.57 -0.44 -1.91
C VAL A 261 9.23 0.04 -1.35
N GLY A 262 8.28 -0.87 -1.02
CA GLY A 262 6.93 -0.49 -0.59
C GLY A 262 6.81 -0.10 0.87
N SER A 263 7.76 -0.51 1.72
CA SER A 263 7.65 -0.44 3.20
C SER A 263 6.37 -1.08 3.74
N THR A 264 5.88 -2.12 3.03
CA THR A 264 4.57 -2.72 3.29
C THR A 264 4.52 -3.42 4.63
N GLU A 265 3.53 -3.08 5.43
CA GLU A 265 3.23 -3.65 6.74
C GLU A 265 2.08 -4.67 6.67
N TRP A 266 1.16 -4.51 5.70
CA TRP A 266 0.00 -5.38 5.53
C TRP A 266 -0.30 -5.71 4.07
N TYR A 267 -0.50 -6.99 3.79
CA TYR A 267 -1.16 -7.50 2.59
C TYR A 267 -2.63 -7.75 2.93
N ILE A 268 -3.55 -7.04 2.29
CA ILE A 268 -4.98 -7.11 2.59
C ILE A 268 -5.69 -7.77 1.43
N VAL A 269 -6.22 -8.97 1.65
CA VAL A 269 -7.01 -9.69 0.65
C VAL A 269 -8.33 -8.99 0.43
N GLU A 270 -8.69 -8.74 -0.82
CA GLU A 270 -10.02 -8.34 -1.22
C GLU A 270 -10.53 -9.21 -2.37
N TYR A 271 -11.78 -9.67 -2.26
CA TYR A 271 -12.44 -10.47 -3.29
C TYR A 271 -13.93 -10.16 -3.31
N GLU A 272 -14.43 -9.74 -4.47
CA GLU A 272 -15.80 -9.26 -4.59
C GLU A 272 -16.66 -10.06 -5.59
N SER A 273 -16.07 -11.06 -6.26
CA SER A 273 -16.79 -11.91 -7.20
C SER A 273 -17.49 -13.09 -6.51
N ASP A 274 -18.34 -13.78 -7.23
CA ASP A 274 -19.26 -14.82 -6.75
C ASP A 274 -18.89 -16.23 -7.22
N ALA A 275 -17.59 -16.56 -7.32
CA ALA A 275 -17.13 -17.91 -7.67
C ALA A 275 -17.61 -18.96 -6.64
N TYR A 276 -17.62 -18.57 -5.38
CA TYR A 276 -18.02 -19.37 -4.23
C TYR A 276 -18.76 -18.47 -3.24
N PRO A 277 -19.40 -19.04 -2.19
CA PRO A 277 -19.90 -18.24 -1.06
C PRO A 277 -18.77 -17.34 -0.49
N PRO A 278 -19.07 -16.11 -0.05
CA PRO A 278 -18.04 -15.11 0.28
C PRO A 278 -16.97 -15.58 1.26
N LEU A 279 -17.36 -16.23 2.37
CA LEU A 279 -16.40 -16.77 3.34
C LEU A 279 -15.51 -17.87 2.76
N GLU A 280 -16.06 -18.73 1.89
CA GLU A 280 -15.30 -19.76 1.19
C GLU A 280 -14.32 -19.13 0.20
N SER A 281 -14.75 -18.10 -0.55
CA SER A 281 -13.89 -17.38 -1.51
C SER A 281 -12.65 -16.82 -0.83
N VAL A 282 -12.83 -16.10 0.28
CA VAL A 282 -11.69 -15.49 0.98
C VAL A 282 -10.81 -16.53 1.67
N GLU A 283 -11.35 -17.67 2.12
CA GLU A 283 -10.56 -18.79 2.62
C GLU A 283 -9.67 -19.40 1.52
N ARG A 284 -10.25 -19.60 0.33
CA ARG A 284 -9.52 -20.11 -0.84
C ARG A 284 -8.44 -19.12 -1.30
N CYS A 285 -8.72 -17.82 -1.33
CA CYS A 285 -7.72 -16.79 -1.62
C CYS A 285 -6.51 -16.90 -0.69
N LEU A 286 -6.74 -17.03 0.62
CA LEU A 286 -5.65 -17.20 1.58
C LEU A 286 -4.87 -18.51 1.39
N LYS A 287 -5.57 -19.62 1.11
CA LYS A 287 -4.94 -20.92 0.80
C LYS A 287 -4.06 -20.82 -0.44
N ASN A 288 -4.53 -20.14 -1.48
CA ASN A 288 -3.77 -19.93 -2.71
C ASN A 288 -2.51 -19.10 -2.46
N LEU A 289 -2.61 -17.98 -1.71
CA LEU A 289 -1.43 -17.18 -1.33
C LEU A 289 -0.38 -18.01 -0.60
N ARG A 290 -0.79 -18.86 0.33
CA ARG A 290 0.13 -19.77 1.06
C ARG A 290 0.77 -20.80 0.15
N ARG A 291 -0.01 -21.36 -0.79
CA ARG A 291 0.50 -22.32 -1.79
C ARG A 291 1.55 -21.71 -2.70
N LEU A 292 1.39 -20.45 -3.07
CA LEU A 292 2.37 -19.72 -3.89
C LEU A 292 3.69 -19.42 -3.14
N LYS A 293 3.74 -19.66 -1.80
CA LYS A 293 4.92 -19.41 -0.94
C LYS A 293 5.43 -17.97 -1.00
N LEU A 294 4.55 -17.03 -1.31
CA LEU A 294 4.87 -15.61 -1.49
C LEU A 294 4.72 -14.81 -0.17
N VAL A 295 4.01 -15.36 0.81
CA VAL A 295 3.64 -14.75 2.08
C VAL A 295 3.88 -15.69 3.26
#